data_4b1ca6cfa9be720134a5c079fe12eecd
#
_entry.id   4b1ca6cfa9be720134a5c079fe12eecd
#
_cell.length_a   1.000
_cell.length_b   1.000
_cell.length_c   1.000
_cell.angle_alpha   90.00
_cell.angle_beta   90.00
_cell.angle_gamma   90.00
#
_symmetry.space_group_name_H-M   'P 1'
#
loop_
_entity.id
_entity.type
_entity.pdbx_description
1 polymer ?
#
loop_
_entity_poly.entity_id
_entity_poly.type
_entity_poly.pdbx_seq_one_letter_code
_entity_poly.pdbx_strand_id
1 'polypeptide(L)'
;AEGFVSGMQSTWAEDGTDLGWGEDSVLAIMKHWVGAGAQEGGRDDHSSEFAVYPGHNFEAQLIPFVDGAFKLTHSVTGVAGGIMTNYSVNADLVNKLYYEGEDYYGGAFSSYKYDLLKEIGWDGYIISDWGPLSGGNGSWGWKEYTNAERIERTIELGMNQMGGFSGLDDMAEAWELLAEDHGEEEALELMRTCAYKNVIASMRLGLFDNPYCSTEKVMETNCTAESLAYGIETQKKAMVLLKNNGTIKDNTASEEKLTVYVPAVFTAGATNSWSGKYTPASAKPGMSLAALEKYYNVITDTIGAPTGTAPDGTAELQLSDITAPSAEELAKVDLVIVPMTGPYTASTVDANYDESNDEEYGMYTAPSLQYKPYTAAGARNPSIGGEVKIVTFSDGYTMQTSSRKQNLSYWNKTAGNDANISHLEK
;
A
#
# COMPACT_ATOMS: atom_id res chain seq x y z
N ALA A 1 -1.70 -16.30 5.53
CA ALA A 1 -0.76 -16.45 4.40
C ALA A 1 -0.90 -17.83 3.75
N GLU A 2 -0.71 -18.94 4.50
CA GLU A 2 -0.69 -20.31 3.95
C GLU A 2 -1.86 -20.63 3.03
N GLY A 3 -3.10 -20.56 3.54
CA GLY A 3 -4.28 -20.93 2.75
C GLY A 3 -4.50 -20.07 1.50
N PHE A 4 -4.12 -18.80 1.55
CA PHE A 4 -4.21 -17.90 0.39
C PHE A 4 -3.17 -18.28 -0.68
N VAL A 5 -1.92 -18.46 -0.27
CA VAL A 5 -0.83 -18.83 -1.19
C VAL A 5 -1.09 -20.20 -1.81
N SER A 6 -1.45 -21.21 -1.00
CA SER A 6 -1.77 -22.56 -1.49
C SER A 6 -2.91 -22.55 -2.50
N GLY A 7 -3.99 -21.81 -2.19
CA GLY A 7 -5.16 -21.75 -3.06
C GLY A 7 -4.91 -21.09 -4.42
N MET A 8 -3.99 -20.13 -4.48
CA MET A 8 -3.65 -19.45 -5.73
C MET A 8 -2.53 -20.12 -6.51
N GLN A 9 -1.57 -20.75 -5.82
CA GLN A 9 -0.35 -21.25 -6.42
C GLN A 9 -0.48 -22.68 -6.93
N SER A 10 -1.43 -23.45 -6.42
CA SER A 10 -1.66 -24.83 -6.84
C SER A 10 -2.74 -24.92 -7.90
N THR A 11 -2.57 -25.86 -8.82
CA THR A 11 -3.64 -26.38 -9.68
C THR A 11 -4.44 -27.42 -8.91
N TRP A 12 -5.75 -27.35 -8.97
CA TRP A 12 -6.66 -28.21 -8.22
C TRP A 12 -7.50 -29.07 -9.15
N ALA A 13 -7.55 -30.37 -8.89
CA ALA A 13 -8.47 -31.26 -9.56
C ALA A 13 -9.92 -31.03 -9.11
N GLU A 14 -10.91 -31.50 -9.89
CA GLU A 14 -12.34 -31.38 -9.56
C GLU A 14 -12.72 -31.99 -8.20
N ASP A 15 -12.00 -33.03 -7.78
CA ASP A 15 -12.21 -33.68 -6.47
C ASP A 15 -11.50 -32.97 -5.31
N GLY A 16 -10.84 -31.84 -5.56
CA GLY A 16 -10.10 -31.07 -4.58
C GLY A 16 -8.68 -31.57 -4.32
N THR A 17 -8.16 -32.48 -5.13
CA THR A 17 -6.76 -32.91 -5.03
C THR A 17 -5.82 -31.81 -5.51
N ASP A 18 -4.80 -31.48 -4.72
CA ASP A 18 -3.73 -30.56 -5.09
C ASP A 18 -2.75 -31.24 -6.06
N LEU A 19 -2.65 -30.71 -7.27
CA LEU A 19 -1.77 -31.18 -8.33
C LEU A 19 -0.43 -30.40 -8.39
N GLY A 20 -0.26 -29.38 -7.54
CA GLY A 20 0.91 -28.51 -7.55
C GLY A 20 0.88 -27.49 -8.68
N TRP A 21 2.06 -27.18 -9.19
CA TRP A 21 2.23 -26.21 -10.28
C TRP A 21 1.60 -26.66 -11.58
N GLY A 22 0.93 -25.74 -12.29
CA GLY A 22 0.32 -26.01 -13.59
C GLY A 22 -0.26 -24.74 -14.23
N GLU A 23 -0.99 -24.92 -15.34
CA GLU A 23 -1.56 -23.82 -16.14
C GLU A 23 -2.60 -22.98 -15.37
N ASP A 24 -3.26 -23.55 -14.38
CA ASP A 24 -4.22 -22.85 -13.52
C ASP A 24 -3.57 -22.23 -12.27
N SER A 25 -2.25 -22.32 -12.16
CA SER A 25 -1.48 -21.72 -11.06
C SER A 25 -1.10 -20.29 -11.36
N VAL A 26 -0.78 -19.54 -10.28
CA VAL A 26 -0.07 -18.26 -10.36
C VAL A 26 1.18 -18.31 -9.49
N LEU A 27 2.23 -17.60 -9.88
CA LEU A 27 3.40 -17.43 -9.03
C LEU A 27 3.05 -16.46 -7.89
N ALA A 28 2.90 -16.99 -6.69
CA ALA A 28 2.65 -16.14 -5.51
C ALA A 28 3.95 -15.47 -5.08
N ILE A 29 3.97 -14.14 -5.14
CA ILE A 29 5.08 -13.31 -4.69
C ILE A 29 4.68 -12.64 -3.39
N MET A 30 5.29 -13.05 -2.29
CA MET A 30 5.05 -12.47 -0.97
C MET A 30 5.81 -11.18 -0.79
N LYS A 31 5.12 -10.15 -0.22
CA LYS A 31 5.75 -8.83 -0.07
C LYS A 31 5.30 -8.07 1.18
N HIS A 32 6.13 -7.18 1.65
CA HIS A 32 7.49 -6.93 1.19
C HIS A 32 8.47 -7.57 2.16
N TRP A 33 9.49 -8.23 1.63
CA TRP A 33 10.53 -8.90 2.42
C TRP A 33 11.55 -7.89 2.94
N VAL A 34 11.78 -7.73 4.20
CA VAL A 34 10.92 -8.05 5.34
C VAL A 34 10.74 -6.79 6.18
N GLY A 35 9.50 -6.54 6.60
CA GLY A 35 9.24 -5.51 7.59
C GLY A 35 8.61 -4.20 7.09
N ALA A 36 7.90 -4.20 5.98
CA ALA A 36 7.25 -3.01 5.43
C ALA A 36 6.11 -2.43 6.29
N GLY A 37 5.65 -3.13 7.33
CA GLY A 37 4.54 -2.69 8.18
C GLY A 37 4.93 -1.81 9.37
N ALA A 38 6.22 -1.74 9.72
CA ALA A 38 6.70 -1.07 10.93
C ALA A 38 7.48 0.21 10.62
N GLN A 39 6.94 1.04 9.74
CA GLN A 39 7.62 2.25 9.30
C GLN A 39 7.69 3.32 10.39
N GLU A 40 8.79 4.04 10.41
CA GLU A 40 9.04 5.13 11.32
C GLU A 40 7.90 6.15 11.30
N GLY A 41 7.37 6.44 12.48
CA GLY A 41 6.29 7.42 12.65
C GLY A 41 4.97 7.03 11.99
N GLY A 42 4.76 5.76 11.60
CA GLY A 42 3.56 5.30 10.91
C GLY A 42 3.47 5.77 9.45
N ARG A 43 4.61 6.11 8.86
CA ARG A 43 4.70 6.49 7.44
C ARG A 43 4.46 5.31 6.52
N ASP A 44 4.23 5.62 5.27
CA ASP A 44 4.28 4.68 4.17
C ASP A 44 5.73 4.35 3.80
N ASP A 45 5.97 3.13 3.34
CA ASP A 45 7.30 2.63 2.96
C ASP A 45 7.96 3.44 1.83
N HIS A 46 7.17 4.08 0.96
CA HIS A 46 7.69 5.00 -0.07
C HIS A 46 8.17 6.33 0.50
N SER A 47 7.75 6.67 1.72
CA SER A 47 8.00 7.96 2.36
C SER A 47 8.82 7.84 3.65
N SER A 48 9.29 6.65 3.97
CA SER A 48 10.11 6.37 5.15
C SER A 48 11.37 5.62 4.77
N GLU A 49 12.49 6.09 5.28
CA GLU A 49 13.77 5.43 5.13
C GLU A 49 13.90 4.21 6.04
N PHE A 50 13.26 4.26 7.22
CA PHE A 50 13.44 3.28 8.27
C PHE A 50 12.19 2.48 8.60
N ALA A 51 12.36 1.17 8.66
CA ALA A 51 11.47 0.29 9.39
C ALA A 51 11.98 0.14 10.82
N VAL A 52 11.19 0.57 11.79
CA VAL A 52 11.59 0.70 13.20
C VAL A 52 10.73 -0.20 14.07
N TYR A 53 11.10 -1.33 14.39
CA TYR A 53 10.32 -2.35 15.10
C TYR A 53 10.13 -2.04 16.60
N PRO A 54 9.07 -1.31 17.01
CA PRO A 54 8.86 -0.97 18.40
C PRO A 54 8.76 -2.21 19.29
N GLY A 55 9.48 -2.19 20.40
CA GLY A 55 9.51 -3.32 21.33
C GLY A 55 10.32 -4.51 20.82
N HIS A 56 11.28 -4.28 19.91
CA HIS A 56 12.14 -5.33 19.35
C HIS A 56 11.37 -6.49 18.70
N ASN A 57 10.34 -6.18 17.95
CA ASN A 57 9.43 -7.20 17.39
C ASN A 57 9.71 -7.54 15.92
N PHE A 58 10.96 -7.44 15.47
CA PHE A 58 11.34 -7.80 14.11
C PHE A 58 10.94 -9.24 13.76
N GLU A 59 11.16 -10.17 14.68
CA GLU A 59 10.81 -11.58 14.51
C GLU A 59 9.30 -11.78 14.25
N ALA A 60 8.46 -10.91 14.79
CA ALA A 60 7.03 -10.95 14.50
C ALA A 60 6.71 -10.63 13.04
N GLN A 61 7.57 -9.86 12.36
CA GLN A 61 7.43 -9.56 10.93
C GLN A 61 7.80 -10.75 10.05
N LEU A 62 8.57 -11.71 10.57
CA LEU A 62 8.94 -12.93 9.88
C LEU A 62 7.82 -13.98 9.86
N ILE A 63 6.96 -14.00 10.88
CA ILE A 63 5.92 -15.02 11.06
C ILE A 63 5.06 -15.24 9.79
N PRO A 64 4.51 -14.21 9.12
CA PRO A 64 3.70 -14.44 7.93
C PRO A 64 4.48 -15.04 6.75
N PHE A 65 5.79 -14.87 6.72
CA PHE A 65 6.68 -15.50 5.76
C PHE A 65 7.05 -16.91 6.19
N VAL A 66 7.76 -17.04 7.31
CA VAL A 66 8.40 -18.28 7.76
C VAL A 66 7.39 -19.35 8.17
N ASP A 67 6.37 -18.96 8.96
CA ASP A 67 5.34 -19.88 9.44
C ASP A 67 4.08 -19.87 8.58
N GLY A 68 4.05 -19.05 7.55
CA GLY A 68 2.93 -18.93 6.63
C GLY A 68 3.28 -19.29 5.19
N ALA A 69 3.87 -18.34 4.47
CA ALA A 69 4.11 -18.48 3.04
C ALA A 69 5.25 -19.45 2.67
N PHE A 70 6.25 -19.59 3.53
CA PHE A 70 7.37 -20.51 3.32
C PHE A 70 7.14 -21.92 3.91
N LYS A 71 5.91 -22.16 4.38
CA LYS A 71 5.54 -23.44 5.01
C LYS A 71 4.11 -23.81 4.63
N LEU A 72 3.92 -24.16 3.37
CA LEU A 72 2.61 -24.57 2.85
C LEU A 72 2.38 -26.05 3.16
N THR A 73 2.00 -26.34 4.39
CA THR A 73 1.88 -27.74 4.88
C THR A 73 0.80 -28.55 4.20
N HIS A 74 -0.16 -27.88 3.57
CA HIS A 74 -1.30 -28.47 2.88
C HIS A 74 -1.24 -28.28 1.35
N SER A 75 -0.08 -27.92 0.82
CA SER A 75 0.11 -27.72 -0.61
C SER A 75 1.32 -28.48 -1.14
N VAL A 76 1.14 -29.14 -2.30
CA VAL A 76 2.22 -29.82 -3.03
C VAL A 76 3.31 -28.86 -3.46
N THR A 77 3.01 -27.56 -3.65
CA THR A 77 4.02 -26.56 -3.99
C THR A 77 4.96 -26.24 -2.83
N GLY A 78 4.56 -26.53 -1.60
CA GLY A 78 5.40 -26.53 -0.40
C GLY A 78 5.77 -25.14 0.15
N VAL A 79 6.11 -24.18 -0.72
CA VAL A 79 6.53 -22.83 -0.36
C VAL A 79 6.01 -21.81 -1.38
N ALA A 80 5.84 -20.56 -0.98
CA ALA A 80 5.60 -19.46 -1.91
C ALA A 80 6.74 -19.36 -2.92
N GLY A 81 6.39 -19.18 -4.19
CA GLY A 81 7.35 -19.23 -5.31
C GLY A 81 8.26 -18.01 -5.38
N GLY A 82 7.87 -16.88 -4.81
CA GLY A 82 8.65 -15.65 -4.89
C GLY A 82 8.47 -14.71 -3.70
N ILE A 83 9.40 -13.75 -3.60
CA ILE A 83 9.32 -12.58 -2.73
C ILE A 83 9.62 -11.30 -3.50
N MET A 84 9.13 -10.18 -2.96
CA MET A 84 9.57 -8.85 -3.36
C MET A 84 10.22 -8.18 -2.15
N THR A 85 11.38 -7.54 -2.37
CA THR A 85 12.08 -6.81 -1.32
C THR A 85 11.33 -5.55 -0.93
N ASN A 86 11.45 -5.11 0.32
CA ASN A 86 10.94 -3.81 0.75
C ASN A 86 11.90 -2.66 0.42
N TYR A 87 11.47 -1.43 0.65
CA TYR A 87 12.32 -0.25 0.45
C TYR A 87 13.25 0.03 1.62
N SER A 88 12.76 -0.18 2.83
CA SER A 88 13.32 0.42 4.02
C SER A 88 14.58 -0.26 4.53
N VAL A 89 15.41 0.55 5.21
CA VAL A 89 16.46 0.10 6.10
C VAL A 89 15.83 -0.44 7.39
N ASN A 90 16.23 -1.61 7.83
CA ASN A 90 15.81 -2.13 9.13
C ASN A 90 16.58 -1.45 10.26
N ALA A 91 15.88 -0.81 11.17
CA ALA A 91 16.48 -0.10 12.28
C ALA A 91 15.70 -0.29 13.59
N ASP A 92 16.43 -0.34 14.69
CA ASP A 92 15.89 -0.27 16.03
C ASP A 92 16.26 1.07 16.66
N LEU A 93 15.31 1.73 17.29
CA LEU A 93 15.56 3.02 17.94
C LEU A 93 16.57 2.98 19.08
N VAL A 94 16.74 1.81 19.69
CA VAL A 94 17.69 1.59 20.81
C VAL A 94 19.01 1.03 20.30
N ASN A 95 18.95 -0.02 19.46
CA ASN A 95 20.14 -0.74 18.98
C ASN A 95 20.55 -0.30 17.57
N LYS A 96 19.91 0.72 17.03
CA LYS A 96 20.20 1.30 15.73
C LYS A 96 19.80 0.38 14.55
N LEU A 97 20.41 -0.78 14.44
CA LEU A 97 20.17 -1.80 13.41
C LEU A 97 19.97 -3.17 14.04
N TYR A 98 19.21 -4.04 13.38
CA TYR A 98 19.01 -5.43 13.81
C TYR A 98 20.18 -6.35 13.46
N TYR A 99 21.12 -5.90 12.66
CA TYR A 99 22.25 -6.70 12.21
C TYR A 99 23.55 -5.90 12.26
N GLU A 100 24.61 -6.60 12.57
CA GLU A 100 25.95 -6.03 12.66
C GLU A 100 26.68 -6.11 11.31
N GLY A 101 27.58 -5.15 11.07
CA GLY A 101 28.56 -5.21 9.99
C GLY A 101 28.07 -4.75 8.62
N GLU A 102 26.83 -4.35 8.49
CA GLU A 102 26.32 -3.75 7.28
C GLU A 102 26.00 -2.28 7.50
N ASP A 103 26.40 -1.46 6.56
CA ASP A 103 25.92 -0.10 6.46
C ASP A 103 24.43 -0.13 6.19
N TYR A 104 23.79 0.96 6.38
CA TYR A 104 22.41 1.03 6.26
C TYR A 104 21.91 1.08 4.81
N TYR A 105 21.45 -0.06 4.36
CA TYR A 105 21.00 -0.27 2.99
C TYR A 105 19.50 -0.57 2.91
N GLY A 106 18.87 -0.04 1.85
CA GLY A 106 17.50 -0.42 1.49
C GLY A 106 17.38 -1.93 1.23
N GLY A 107 16.15 -2.43 1.32
CA GLY A 107 15.91 -3.88 1.28
C GLY A 107 16.45 -4.61 0.06
N ALA A 108 16.54 -3.94 -1.09
CA ALA A 108 17.12 -4.53 -2.30
C ALA A 108 18.63 -4.77 -2.21
N PHE A 109 19.35 -4.05 -1.32
CA PHE A 109 20.80 -4.04 -1.25
C PHE A 109 21.36 -4.63 0.06
N SER A 110 20.48 -5.02 0.99
CA SER A 110 20.84 -5.49 2.32
C SER A 110 21.22 -6.97 2.30
N SER A 111 22.50 -7.30 2.44
CA SER A 111 23.00 -8.68 2.51
C SER A 111 22.32 -9.47 3.63
N TYR A 112 22.09 -8.85 4.78
CA TYR A 112 21.38 -9.47 5.90
C TYR A 112 20.05 -10.11 5.49
N LYS A 113 19.25 -9.42 4.67
CA LYS A 113 17.92 -9.91 4.27
C LYS A 113 18.00 -11.12 3.34
N TYR A 114 19.01 -11.18 2.49
CA TYR A 114 19.27 -12.34 1.61
C TYR A 114 19.89 -13.51 2.39
N ASP A 115 20.79 -13.23 3.30
CA ASP A 115 21.39 -14.26 4.15
C ASP A 115 20.33 -14.89 5.06
N LEU A 116 19.41 -14.11 5.58
CA LEU A 116 18.25 -14.63 6.33
C LEU A 116 17.40 -15.59 5.50
N LEU A 117 17.19 -15.34 4.20
CA LEU A 117 16.52 -16.30 3.31
C LEU A 117 17.30 -17.61 3.17
N LYS A 118 18.62 -17.53 3.05
CA LYS A 118 19.50 -18.72 2.99
C LYS A 118 19.46 -19.50 4.30
N GLU A 119 19.49 -18.82 5.45
CA GLU A 119 19.39 -19.46 6.77
C GLU A 119 18.05 -20.16 6.97
N ILE A 120 16.97 -19.59 6.48
CA ILE A 120 15.62 -20.17 6.50
C ILE A 120 15.53 -21.37 5.51
N GLY A 121 16.45 -21.47 4.55
CA GLY A 121 16.45 -22.49 3.52
C GLY A 121 15.44 -22.20 2.39
N TRP A 122 15.03 -20.96 2.20
CA TRP A 122 14.15 -20.57 1.12
C TRP A 122 14.95 -20.14 -0.12
N ASP A 123 14.66 -20.75 -1.27
CA ASP A 123 15.37 -20.57 -2.53
C ASP A 123 14.41 -20.30 -3.70
N GLY A 124 13.50 -19.34 -3.52
CA GLY A 124 12.54 -18.96 -4.54
C GLY A 124 13.02 -17.81 -5.43
N TYR A 125 12.07 -17.26 -6.15
CA TYR A 125 12.24 -16.11 -7.04
C TYR A 125 12.26 -14.80 -6.26
N ILE A 126 13.23 -13.94 -6.53
CA ILE A 126 13.41 -12.65 -5.86
C ILE A 126 13.28 -11.52 -6.88
N ILE A 127 12.35 -10.61 -6.64
CA ILE A 127 12.19 -9.37 -7.42
C ILE A 127 12.37 -8.16 -6.50
N SER A 128 12.97 -7.07 -7.00
CA SER A 128 12.93 -5.78 -6.29
C SER A 128 11.55 -5.15 -6.39
N ASP A 129 11.21 -4.28 -5.47
CA ASP A 129 10.16 -3.29 -5.72
C ASP A 129 10.63 -2.26 -6.77
N TRP A 130 9.75 -1.33 -7.19
CA TRP A 130 10.04 -0.35 -8.24
C TRP A 130 10.83 0.85 -7.69
N GLY A 131 11.87 1.25 -8.39
CA GLY A 131 12.66 2.44 -8.06
C GLY A 131 14.05 2.22 -7.47
N PRO A 132 14.35 1.17 -6.66
CA PRO A 132 15.67 1.02 -6.07
C PRO A 132 16.81 1.05 -7.10
N LEU A 133 16.66 0.37 -8.22
CA LEU A 133 17.73 0.26 -9.22
C LEU A 133 17.92 1.52 -10.05
N SER A 134 16.96 2.43 -10.07
CA SER A 134 17.05 3.71 -10.76
C SER A 134 17.38 4.90 -9.84
N GLY A 135 17.84 4.64 -8.62
CA GLY A 135 18.18 5.69 -7.65
C GLY A 135 16.97 6.35 -6.97
N GLY A 136 15.77 5.78 -7.16
CA GLY A 136 14.53 6.24 -6.57
C GLY A 136 14.27 5.70 -5.15
N ASN A 137 13.01 5.45 -4.83
CA ASN A 137 12.60 4.90 -3.54
C ASN A 137 13.33 3.58 -3.26
N GLY A 138 13.79 3.42 -2.03
CA GLY A 138 14.50 2.21 -1.60
C GLY A 138 15.98 2.12 -1.98
N SER A 139 16.53 3.13 -2.66
CA SER A 139 17.97 3.20 -2.96
C SER A 139 18.81 3.67 -1.78
N TRP A 140 18.31 3.51 -0.55
CA TRP A 140 18.99 3.96 0.66
C TRP A 140 20.37 3.32 0.79
N GLY A 141 21.38 4.16 0.99
CA GLY A 141 22.79 3.77 0.99
C GLY A 141 23.42 3.57 -0.40
N TRP A 142 22.60 3.57 -1.46
CA TRP A 142 23.04 3.32 -2.85
C TRP A 142 22.63 4.43 -3.85
N LYS A 143 22.19 5.57 -3.38
CA LYS A 143 21.73 6.68 -4.24
C LYS A 143 22.82 7.24 -5.14
N GLU A 144 24.05 7.32 -4.64
CA GLU A 144 25.20 7.91 -5.34
C GLU A 144 25.85 6.97 -6.38
N TYR A 145 25.46 5.69 -6.38
CA TYR A 145 25.94 4.70 -7.33
C TYR A 145 25.21 4.78 -8.66
N THR A 146 25.82 4.28 -9.73
CA THR A 146 25.17 4.16 -11.05
C THR A 146 24.10 3.07 -11.04
N ASN A 147 23.26 3.02 -12.06
CA ASN A 147 22.30 1.94 -12.22
C ASN A 147 23.02 0.58 -12.37
N ALA A 148 24.13 0.54 -13.11
CA ALA A 148 24.93 -0.65 -13.35
C ALA A 148 25.48 -1.22 -12.02
N GLU A 149 26.09 -0.38 -11.18
CA GLU A 149 26.59 -0.79 -9.85
C GLU A 149 25.48 -1.30 -8.94
N ARG A 150 24.28 -0.69 -9.01
CA ARG A 150 23.10 -1.19 -8.25
C ARG A 150 22.64 -2.56 -8.76
N ILE A 151 22.64 -2.76 -10.08
CA ILE A 151 22.27 -4.05 -10.69
C ILE A 151 23.29 -5.11 -10.31
N GLU A 152 24.59 -4.84 -10.48
CA GLU A 152 25.67 -5.70 -10.05
C GLU A 152 25.46 -6.17 -8.61
N ARG A 153 25.36 -5.25 -7.66
CA ARG A 153 25.14 -5.54 -6.25
C ARG A 153 23.93 -6.46 -6.02
N THR A 154 22.83 -6.22 -6.69
CA THR A 154 21.62 -7.04 -6.48
C THR A 154 21.75 -8.43 -7.09
N ILE A 155 22.48 -8.60 -8.20
CA ILE A 155 22.80 -9.91 -8.79
C ILE A 155 23.69 -10.72 -7.85
N GLU A 156 24.75 -10.11 -7.28
CA GLU A 156 25.62 -10.74 -6.27
C GLU A 156 24.84 -11.26 -5.07
N LEU A 157 23.84 -10.53 -4.62
CA LEU A 157 22.98 -10.93 -3.51
C LEU A 157 22.01 -12.06 -3.87
N GLY A 158 21.76 -12.28 -5.15
CA GLY A 158 20.86 -13.33 -5.64
C GLY A 158 19.48 -12.85 -6.09
N MET A 159 19.31 -11.55 -6.34
CA MET A 159 18.09 -11.03 -6.97
C MET A 159 17.98 -11.53 -8.41
N ASN A 160 16.77 -11.89 -8.81
CA ASN A 160 16.53 -12.51 -10.11
C ASN A 160 15.89 -11.57 -11.12
N GLN A 161 15.07 -10.63 -10.64
CA GLN A 161 14.41 -9.65 -11.49
C GLN A 161 14.45 -8.25 -10.89
N MET A 162 14.75 -7.29 -11.75
CA MET A 162 14.77 -5.87 -11.46
C MET A 162 13.37 -5.28 -11.68
N GLY A 163 12.63 -5.06 -10.60
CA GLY A 163 11.26 -4.56 -10.66
C GLY A 163 11.20 -3.17 -11.28
N GLY A 164 10.37 -3.02 -12.33
CA GLY A 164 10.17 -1.74 -13.02
C GLY A 164 11.39 -1.19 -13.75
N PHE A 165 12.44 -1.98 -13.97
CA PHE A 165 13.67 -1.58 -14.63
C PHE A 165 13.86 -2.32 -15.96
N SER A 166 14.26 -1.60 -17.02
CA SER A 166 14.43 -2.15 -18.38
C SER A 166 15.62 -1.55 -19.14
N GLY A 167 16.62 -0.99 -18.44
CA GLY A 167 17.81 -0.41 -19.04
C GLY A 167 18.76 -1.49 -19.53
N LEU A 168 18.79 -1.75 -20.84
CA LEU A 168 19.69 -2.76 -21.41
C LEU A 168 21.16 -2.34 -21.37
N ASP A 169 21.43 -1.05 -21.55
CA ASP A 169 22.80 -0.52 -21.49
C ASP A 169 23.36 -0.63 -20.07
N ASP A 170 22.57 -0.28 -19.05
CA ASP A 170 22.95 -0.44 -17.65
C ASP A 170 23.17 -1.93 -17.28
N MET A 171 22.39 -2.84 -17.86
CA MET A 171 22.58 -4.28 -17.66
C MET A 171 23.86 -4.79 -18.30
N ALA A 172 24.20 -4.27 -19.50
CA ALA A 172 25.47 -4.61 -20.17
C ALA A 172 26.68 -4.09 -19.37
N GLU A 173 26.59 -2.88 -18.84
CA GLU A 173 27.63 -2.31 -17.96
C GLU A 173 27.74 -3.11 -16.65
N ALA A 174 26.65 -3.52 -16.04
CA ALA A 174 26.66 -4.39 -14.86
C ALA A 174 27.33 -5.73 -15.13
N TRP A 175 27.19 -6.30 -16.33
CA TRP A 175 27.93 -7.49 -16.73
C TRP A 175 29.45 -7.25 -16.74
N GLU A 176 29.88 -6.11 -17.30
CA GLU A 176 31.31 -5.78 -17.31
C GLU A 176 31.89 -5.61 -15.88
N LEU A 177 31.12 -4.98 -14.99
CA LEU A 177 31.48 -4.86 -13.57
C LEU A 177 31.60 -6.22 -12.89
N LEU A 178 30.60 -7.07 -13.03
CA LEU A 178 30.61 -8.43 -12.49
C LEU A 178 31.83 -9.24 -13.02
N ALA A 179 32.14 -9.11 -14.31
CA ALA A 179 33.28 -9.81 -14.93
C ALA A 179 34.62 -9.26 -14.45
N GLU A 180 34.72 -7.96 -14.15
CA GLU A 180 35.91 -7.34 -13.56
C GLU A 180 36.14 -7.82 -12.11
N ASP A 181 35.09 -7.85 -11.32
CA ASP A 181 35.17 -8.17 -9.88
C ASP A 181 35.32 -9.67 -9.60
N HIS A 182 34.61 -10.53 -10.35
CA HIS A 182 34.55 -11.98 -10.11
C HIS A 182 35.23 -12.83 -11.20
N GLY A 183 35.55 -12.25 -12.36
CA GLY A 183 35.96 -12.98 -13.57
C GLY A 183 34.76 -13.48 -14.36
N GLU A 184 34.96 -13.64 -15.69
CA GLU A 184 33.89 -13.97 -16.65
C GLU A 184 33.14 -15.28 -16.31
N GLU A 185 33.82 -16.30 -15.80
CA GLU A 185 33.20 -17.60 -15.50
C GLU A 185 32.19 -17.49 -14.35
N GLU A 186 32.57 -16.82 -13.25
CA GLU A 186 31.71 -16.63 -12.09
C GLU A 186 30.57 -15.64 -12.39
N ALA A 187 30.88 -14.54 -13.07
CA ALA A 187 29.89 -13.58 -13.52
C ALA A 187 28.80 -14.24 -14.40
N LEU A 188 29.23 -15.13 -15.33
CA LEU A 188 28.29 -15.88 -16.17
C LEU A 188 27.41 -16.83 -15.34
N GLU A 189 27.93 -17.45 -14.29
CA GLU A 189 27.13 -18.31 -13.43
C GLU A 189 26.13 -17.53 -12.59
N LEU A 190 26.49 -16.36 -12.08
CA LEU A 190 25.56 -15.45 -11.40
C LEU A 190 24.41 -15.05 -12.34
N MET A 191 24.72 -14.61 -13.56
CA MET A 191 23.70 -14.26 -14.56
C MET A 191 22.82 -15.44 -14.97
N ARG A 192 23.39 -16.65 -15.12
CA ARG A 192 22.64 -17.87 -15.40
C ARG A 192 21.69 -18.23 -14.27
N THR A 193 22.11 -18.08 -13.02
CA THR A 193 21.26 -18.32 -11.85
C THR A 193 20.07 -17.36 -11.84
N CYS A 194 20.28 -16.09 -12.12
CA CYS A 194 19.20 -15.12 -12.27
C CYS A 194 18.24 -15.51 -13.39
N ALA A 195 18.76 -15.83 -14.57
CA ALA A 195 17.95 -16.23 -15.73
C ALA A 195 17.18 -17.54 -15.46
N TYR A 196 17.82 -18.53 -14.82
CA TYR A 196 17.18 -19.78 -14.45
C TYR A 196 15.95 -19.60 -13.58
N LYS A 197 16.05 -18.74 -12.52
CA LYS A 197 14.94 -18.47 -11.61
C LYS A 197 13.75 -17.82 -12.35
N ASN A 198 14.00 -16.91 -13.28
CA ASN A 198 12.96 -16.32 -14.12
C ASN A 198 12.31 -17.33 -15.04
N VAL A 199 13.11 -18.16 -15.71
CA VAL A 199 12.62 -19.16 -16.67
C VAL A 199 11.82 -20.26 -15.96
N ILE A 200 12.32 -20.80 -14.85
CA ILE A 200 11.64 -21.90 -14.15
C ILE A 200 10.27 -21.46 -13.59
N ALA A 201 10.13 -20.20 -13.17
CA ALA A 201 8.85 -19.67 -12.74
C ALA A 201 7.82 -19.72 -13.88
N SER A 202 8.20 -19.26 -15.06
CA SER A 202 7.36 -19.29 -16.26
C SER A 202 7.06 -20.71 -16.73
N MET A 203 8.02 -21.61 -16.65
CA MET A 203 7.84 -23.03 -17.02
C MET A 203 6.86 -23.74 -16.08
N ARG A 204 6.93 -23.48 -14.78
CA ARG A 204 6.00 -24.04 -13.79
C ARG A 204 4.55 -23.68 -14.06
N LEU A 205 4.31 -22.53 -14.67
CA LEU A 205 2.99 -22.02 -15.04
C LEU A 205 2.53 -22.48 -16.44
N GLY A 206 3.31 -23.31 -17.13
CA GLY A 206 3.00 -23.77 -18.49
C GLY A 206 3.12 -22.69 -19.58
N LEU A 207 3.71 -21.51 -19.28
CA LEU A 207 3.76 -20.38 -20.22
C LEU A 207 4.65 -20.63 -21.44
N PHE A 208 5.55 -21.64 -21.38
CA PHE A 208 6.33 -22.06 -22.54
C PHE A 208 5.54 -22.98 -23.48
N ASP A 209 4.55 -23.66 -22.95
CA ASP A 209 3.67 -24.54 -23.76
C ASP A 209 2.49 -23.74 -24.33
N ASN A 210 1.90 -22.85 -23.50
CA ASN A 210 0.79 -22.00 -23.90
C ASN A 210 0.87 -20.62 -23.23
N PRO A 211 1.47 -19.61 -23.90
CA PRO A 211 1.55 -18.24 -23.37
C PRO A 211 0.26 -17.43 -23.56
N TYR A 212 -0.76 -17.99 -24.19
CA TYR A 212 -1.98 -17.27 -24.55
C TYR A 212 -3.13 -17.64 -23.62
N CYS A 213 -3.97 -16.66 -23.31
CA CYS A 213 -5.26 -16.88 -22.68
C CYS A 213 -6.39 -16.58 -23.65
N SER A 214 -7.49 -17.33 -23.56
CA SER A 214 -8.70 -17.06 -24.32
C SER A 214 -9.47 -15.91 -23.71
N THR A 215 -9.77 -14.89 -24.49
CA THR A 215 -10.62 -13.76 -24.07
C THR A 215 -12.01 -14.24 -23.66
N GLU A 216 -12.57 -15.19 -24.40
CA GLU A 216 -13.87 -15.80 -24.12
C GLU A 216 -13.85 -16.47 -22.75
N LYS A 217 -12.82 -17.27 -22.48
CA LYS A 217 -12.68 -17.98 -21.19
C LYS A 217 -12.52 -16.98 -20.03
N VAL A 218 -11.74 -15.92 -20.21
CA VAL A 218 -11.60 -14.86 -19.21
C VAL A 218 -12.95 -14.20 -18.92
N MET A 219 -13.73 -13.89 -19.94
CA MET A 219 -15.06 -13.29 -19.79
C MET A 219 -16.07 -14.22 -19.13
N GLU A 220 -15.98 -15.53 -19.35
CA GLU A 220 -16.81 -16.54 -18.72
C GLU A 220 -16.49 -16.73 -17.24
N THR A 221 -15.20 -16.63 -16.86
CA THR A 221 -14.74 -16.92 -15.49
C THR A 221 -14.62 -15.69 -14.62
N ASN A 222 -14.44 -14.52 -15.21
CA ASN A 222 -14.28 -13.29 -14.45
C ASN A 222 -15.64 -12.69 -14.06
N CYS A 223 -15.75 -12.23 -12.83
CA CYS A 223 -16.96 -11.57 -12.31
C CYS A 223 -18.25 -12.39 -12.47
N THR A 224 -18.18 -13.70 -12.29
CA THR A 224 -19.39 -14.54 -12.33
C THR A 224 -20.41 -14.10 -11.27
N ALA A 225 -21.68 -14.41 -11.50
CA ALA A 225 -22.74 -14.11 -10.55
C ALA A 225 -22.46 -14.71 -9.15
N GLU A 226 -21.85 -15.89 -9.11
CA GLU A 226 -21.47 -16.56 -7.87
C GLU A 226 -20.33 -15.82 -7.17
N SER A 227 -19.26 -15.45 -7.86
CA SER A 227 -18.13 -14.71 -7.27
C SER A 227 -18.55 -13.33 -6.79
N LEU A 228 -19.44 -12.65 -7.52
CA LEU A 228 -20.01 -11.37 -7.08
C LEU A 228 -20.88 -11.52 -5.83
N ALA A 229 -21.73 -12.55 -5.77
CA ALA A 229 -22.53 -12.83 -4.59
C ALA A 229 -21.65 -13.15 -3.37
N TYR A 230 -20.62 -13.95 -3.55
CA TYR A 230 -19.65 -14.26 -2.50
C TYR A 230 -18.91 -12.99 -2.02
N GLY A 231 -18.47 -12.14 -2.95
CA GLY A 231 -17.85 -10.86 -2.63
C GLY A 231 -18.77 -9.95 -1.81
N ILE A 232 -20.04 -9.85 -2.18
CA ILE A 232 -21.05 -9.08 -1.43
C ILE A 232 -21.24 -9.63 -0.02
N GLU A 233 -21.38 -10.93 0.14
CA GLU A 233 -21.51 -11.56 1.45
C GLU A 233 -20.27 -11.37 2.32
N THR A 234 -19.08 -11.44 1.73
CA THR A 234 -17.82 -11.18 2.42
C THR A 234 -17.75 -9.72 2.90
N GLN A 235 -18.14 -8.76 2.06
CA GLN A 235 -18.19 -7.35 2.44
C GLN A 235 -19.18 -7.10 3.58
N LYS A 236 -20.36 -7.72 3.54
CA LYS A 236 -21.33 -7.63 4.63
C LYS A 236 -20.75 -8.16 5.96
N LYS A 237 -20.07 -9.30 5.93
CA LYS A 237 -19.42 -9.90 7.11
C LYS A 237 -18.24 -9.08 7.63
N ALA A 238 -17.58 -8.30 6.77
CA ALA A 238 -16.48 -7.43 7.14
C ALA A 238 -16.92 -6.12 7.81
N MET A 239 -18.21 -5.77 7.77
CA MET A 239 -18.72 -4.58 8.43
C MET A 239 -18.66 -4.73 9.95
N VAL A 240 -18.01 -3.77 10.61
CA VAL A 240 -17.87 -3.75 12.07
C VAL A 240 -18.71 -2.63 12.66
N LEU A 241 -19.69 -3.00 13.48
CA LEU A 241 -20.49 -2.05 14.24
C LEU A 241 -19.73 -1.67 15.52
N LEU A 242 -19.03 -0.53 15.50
CA LEU A 242 -18.21 -0.09 16.64
C LEU A 242 -19.05 0.33 17.86
N LYS A 243 -20.20 0.96 17.60
CA LYS A 243 -21.09 1.43 18.65
C LYS A 243 -22.51 1.51 18.13
N ASN A 244 -23.45 0.95 18.88
CA ASN A 244 -24.88 1.17 18.69
C ASN A 244 -25.58 1.22 20.05
N ASN A 245 -26.09 2.38 20.42
CA ASN A 245 -26.87 2.61 21.64
C ASN A 245 -28.39 2.61 21.37
N GLY A 246 -28.83 1.91 20.33
CA GLY A 246 -30.22 1.85 19.92
C GLY A 246 -30.60 2.87 18.85
N THR A 247 -29.66 3.65 18.34
CA THR A 247 -29.88 4.61 17.23
C THR A 247 -30.17 3.85 15.94
N ILE A 248 -29.34 2.83 15.63
CA ILE A 248 -29.56 1.97 14.46
C ILE A 248 -30.49 0.85 14.88
N LYS A 249 -31.67 0.80 14.29
CA LYS A 249 -32.70 -0.21 14.51
C LYS A 249 -32.84 -1.08 13.27
N ASP A 250 -33.28 -2.32 13.47
CA ASP A 250 -33.70 -3.14 12.33
C ASP A 250 -35.00 -2.56 11.75
N ASN A 251 -34.89 -2.03 10.56
CA ASN A 251 -35.98 -1.40 9.82
C ASN A 251 -36.48 -2.26 8.65
N THR A 252 -35.94 -3.47 8.51
CA THR A 252 -36.23 -4.33 7.35
C THR A 252 -37.67 -4.87 7.35
N ALA A 253 -38.29 -4.96 8.51
CA ALA A 253 -39.67 -5.44 8.70
C ALA A 253 -40.70 -4.29 8.86
N SER A 254 -40.30 -3.02 8.82
CA SER A 254 -41.19 -1.90 9.01
C SER A 254 -41.96 -1.58 7.71
N GLU A 255 -43.29 -1.45 7.79
CA GLU A 255 -44.08 -0.95 6.67
C GLU A 255 -43.87 0.55 6.45
N GLU A 256 -43.49 1.28 7.49
CA GLU A 256 -43.20 2.71 7.44
C GLU A 256 -41.68 2.91 7.41
N LYS A 257 -41.17 3.43 6.29
CA LYS A 257 -39.75 3.73 6.13
C LYS A 257 -39.38 4.98 6.91
N LEU A 258 -38.30 4.88 7.71
CA LEU A 258 -37.66 6.05 8.29
C LEU A 258 -37.11 6.95 7.18
N THR A 259 -37.05 8.25 7.46
CA THR A 259 -36.44 9.25 6.59
C THR A 259 -34.99 9.48 7.00
N VAL A 260 -34.06 9.25 6.08
CA VAL A 260 -32.64 9.45 6.31
C VAL A 260 -32.10 10.60 5.47
N TYR A 261 -31.25 11.41 6.06
CA TYR A 261 -30.49 12.41 5.33
C TYR A 261 -29.06 11.92 5.10
N VAL A 262 -28.64 11.94 3.83
CA VAL A 262 -27.29 11.56 3.39
C VAL A 262 -26.66 12.78 2.73
N PRO A 263 -25.76 13.49 3.40
CA PRO A 263 -25.12 14.66 2.82
C PRO A 263 -24.22 14.28 1.63
N ALA A 264 -24.04 15.23 0.73
CA ALA A 264 -23.05 15.11 -0.32
C ALA A 264 -21.63 15.20 0.25
N VAL A 265 -20.73 14.41 -0.30
CA VAL A 265 -19.30 14.49 -0.04
C VAL A 265 -18.64 15.26 -1.17
N PHE A 266 -18.03 16.37 -0.83
CA PHE A 266 -17.22 17.16 -1.74
C PHE A 266 -15.78 16.64 -1.74
N THR A 267 -15.21 16.48 -2.94
CA THR A 267 -13.80 16.15 -3.14
C THR A 267 -13.15 17.29 -3.93
N ALA A 268 -12.18 17.95 -3.35
CA ALA A 268 -11.43 19.01 -4.01
C ALA A 268 -10.67 18.47 -5.23
N GLY A 269 -10.49 19.34 -6.23
CA GLY A 269 -9.68 19.02 -7.39
C GLY A 269 -8.20 18.82 -6.98
N ALA A 270 -7.53 17.91 -7.66
CA ALA A 270 -6.14 17.59 -7.36
C ALA A 270 -5.37 17.18 -8.62
N THR A 271 -4.07 17.51 -8.64
CA THR A 271 -3.15 17.03 -9.68
C THR A 271 -2.55 15.70 -9.24
N ASN A 272 -2.63 14.70 -10.10
CA ASN A 272 -1.96 13.43 -9.88
C ASN A 272 -0.46 13.63 -10.04
N SER A 273 0.32 13.35 -8.99
CA SER A 273 1.76 13.58 -8.97
C SER A 273 2.57 12.74 -9.97
N TRP A 274 2.05 11.59 -10.37
CA TRP A 274 2.70 10.69 -11.32
C TRP A 274 2.45 11.08 -12.78
N SER A 275 1.20 11.41 -13.10
CA SER A 275 0.79 11.69 -14.47
C SER A 275 0.75 13.18 -14.80
N GLY A 276 0.85 14.06 -13.82
CA GLY A 276 0.64 15.50 -13.96
C GLY A 276 -0.81 15.88 -14.35
N LYS A 277 -1.71 14.90 -14.43
CA LYS A 277 -3.09 15.11 -14.84
C LYS A 277 -3.92 15.70 -13.70
N TYR A 278 -4.57 16.81 -13.96
CA TYR A 278 -5.55 17.40 -13.06
C TYR A 278 -6.87 16.62 -13.10
N THR A 279 -7.42 16.34 -11.93
CA THR A 279 -8.79 15.82 -11.76
C THR A 279 -9.61 16.91 -11.09
N PRO A 280 -10.66 17.43 -11.73
CA PRO A 280 -11.49 18.49 -11.17
C PRO A 280 -12.21 18.09 -9.89
N ALA A 281 -12.57 19.08 -9.09
CA ALA A 281 -13.42 18.89 -7.92
C ALA A 281 -14.76 18.26 -8.29
N SER A 282 -15.27 17.42 -7.41
CA SER A 282 -16.53 16.70 -7.60
C SER A 282 -17.32 16.61 -6.30
N ALA A 283 -18.62 16.40 -6.43
CA ALA A 283 -19.47 16.06 -5.29
C ALA A 283 -20.44 14.95 -5.68
N LYS A 284 -20.78 14.13 -4.72
CA LYS A 284 -21.78 13.08 -4.87
C LYS A 284 -22.37 12.74 -3.50
N PRO A 285 -23.59 12.17 -3.44
CA PRO A 285 -24.08 11.63 -2.17
C PRO A 285 -23.07 10.68 -1.55
N GLY A 286 -22.89 10.76 -0.26
CA GLY A 286 -21.87 9.99 0.46
C GLY A 286 -22.05 8.48 0.43
N MET A 287 -23.25 8.02 0.05
CA MET A 287 -23.61 6.61 -0.10
C MET A 287 -24.46 6.40 -1.35
N SER A 288 -24.61 5.14 -1.78
CA SER A 288 -25.52 4.79 -2.86
C SER A 288 -26.97 5.02 -2.44
N LEU A 289 -27.61 6.04 -2.99
CA LEU A 289 -29.02 6.34 -2.71
C LEU A 289 -29.92 5.15 -3.09
N ALA A 290 -29.71 4.55 -4.24
CA ALA A 290 -30.48 3.40 -4.72
C ALA A 290 -30.41 2.18 -3.78
N ALA A 291 -29.33 2.02 -3.02
CA ALA A 291 -29.22 0.97 -2.00
C ALA A 291 -30.05 1.32 -0.76
N LEU A 292 -30.01 2.58 -0.33
CA LEU A 292 -30.75 3.07 0.83
C LEU A 292 -32.26 3.16 0.59
N GLU A 293 -32.69 3.60 -0.58
CA GLU A 293 -34.11 3.76 -0.96
C GLU A 293 -34.91 2.46 -0.87
N LYS A 294 -34.24 1.31 -0.88
CA LYS A 294 -34.88 0.02 -0.61
C LYS A 294 -35.50 -0.03 0.79
N TYR A 295 -34.89 0.65 1.76
CA TYR A 295 -35.21 0.53 3.19
C TYR A 295 -35.64 1.87 3.82
N TYR A 296 -35.31 3.01 3.20
CA TYR A 296 -35.49 4.35 3.76
C TYR A 296 -36.11 5.30 2.74
N ASN A 297 -36.75 6.35 3.23
CA ASN A 297 -36.97 7.56 2.44
C ASN A 297 -35.68 8.38 2.51
N VAL A 298 -35.08 8.73 1.37
CA VAL A 298 -33.75 9.35 1.34
C VAL A 298 -33.84 10.81 0.93
N ILE A 299 -33.23 11.68 1.71
CA ILE A 299 -33.01 13.10 1.42
C ILE A 299 -31.50 13.30 1.26
N THR A 300 -31.08 14.10 0.30
CA THR A 300 -29.67 14.45 0.06
C THR A 300 -29.54 15.90 -0.37
N ASP A 301 -28.31 16.43 -0.37
CA ASP A 301 -28.04 17.76 -0.85
C ASP A 301 -28.30 17.92 -2.35
N THR A 302 -28.59 19.13 -2.75
CA THR A 302 -28.64 19.51 -4.17
C THR A 302 -27.25 19.96 -4.61
N ILE A 303 -26.71 19.31 -5.63
CA ILE A 303 -25.45 19.69 -6.25
C ILE A 303 -25.76 20.60 -7.44
N GLY A 304 -25.38 21.86 -7.34
CA GLY A 304 -25.59 22.88 -8.35
C GLY A 304 -24.61 22.79 -9.53
N ALA A 305 -24.72 23.74 -10.43
CA ALA A 305 -23.75 23.89 -11.51
C ALA A 305 -22.40 24.45 -10.97
N PRO A 306 -21.25 24.04 -11.54
CA PRO A 306 -19.96 24.56 -11.12
C PRO A 306 -19.84 26.07 -11.28
N THR A 307 -19.41 26.78 -10.22
CA THR A 307 -19.17 28.23 -10.24
C THR A 307 -17.68 28.60 -10.23
N GLY A 308 -16.79 27.66 -9.95
CA GLY A 308 -15.34 27.83 -9.97
C GLY A 308 -14.70 27.56 -11.32
N THR A 309 -13.39 27.69 -11.36
CA THR A 309 -12.56 27.41 -12.56
C THR A 309 -11.36 26.60 -12.15
N ALA A 310 -11.15 25.46 -12.78
CA ALA A 310 -9.99 24.60 -12.61
C ALA A 310 -8.72 25.22 -13.22
N PRO A 311 -7.50 24.73 -12.87
CA PRO A 311 -6.25 25.22 -13.41
C PRO A 311 -6.14 25.15 -14.94
N ASP A 312 -6.87 24.24 -15.58
CA ASP A 312 -6.92 24.09 -17.05
C ASP A 312 -7.96 24.98 -17.71
N GLY A 313 -8.66 25.83 -16.94
CA GLY A 313 -9.68 26.76 -17.41
C GLY A 313 -11.08 26.16 -17.55
N THR A 314 -11.29 24.89 -17.23
CA THR A 314 -12.62 24.26 -17.24
C THR A 314 -13.44 24.68 -16.00
N ALA A 315 -14.78 24.57 -16.12
CA ALA A 315 -15.66 24.84 -14.99
C ALA A 315 -15.42 23.81 -13.86
N GLU A 316 -15.33 24.29 -12.63
CA GLU A 316 -15.05 23.46 -11.48
C GLU A 316 -16.06 23.68 -10.36
N LEU A 317 -16.50 22.59 -9.76
CA LEU A 317 -17.43 22.60 -8.64
C LEU A 317 -16.76 23.21 -7.40
N GLN A 318 -17.51 24.07 -6.70
CA GLN A 318 -17.11 24.63 -5.42
C GLN A 318 -17.99 24.07 -4.30
N LEU A 319 -17.51 24.09 -3.08
CA LEU A 319 -18.32 23.67 -1.93
C LEU A 319 -19.59 24.49 -1.78
N SER A 320 -19.55 25.77 -2.17
CA SER A 320 -20.71 26.66 -2.20
C SER A 320 -21.80 26.29 -3.20
N ASP A 321 -21.50 25.43 -4.17
CA ASP A 321 -22.45 24.94 -5.16
C ASP A 321 -23.32 23.79 -4.61
N ILE A 322 -23.05 23.35 -3.39
CA ILE A 322 -23.80 22.30 -2.69
C ILE A 322 -24.75 22.99 -1.70
N THR A 323 -26.04 22.70 -1.87
CA THR A 323 -27.09 23.30 -1.04
C THR A 323 -27.77 22.23 -0.21
N ALA A 324 -27.81 22.45 1.11
CA ALA A 324 -28.54 21.59 2.02
C ALA A 324 -30.08 21.62 1.74
N PRO A 325 -30.80 20.56 2.11
CA PRO A 325 -32.25 20.55 2.11
C PRO A 325 -32.81 21.69 2.97
N SER A 326 -34.03 22.10 2.69
CA SER A 326 -34.69 23.11 3.48
C SER A 326 -34.91 22.67 4.93
N ALA A 327 -35.07 23.64 5.83
CA ALA A 327 -35.36 23.35 7.24
C ALA A 327 -36.64 22.52 7.42
N GLU A 328 -37.62 22.69 6.52
CA GLU A 328 -38.86 21.91 6.53
C GLU A 328 -38.63 20.43 6.14
N GLU A 329 -37.72 20.17 5.20
CA GLU A 329 -37.32 18.82 4.81
C GLU A 329 -36.48 18.17 5.90
N LEU A 330 -35.53 18.89 6.46
CA LEU A 330 -34.67 18.39 7.55
C LEU A 330 -35.49 18.09 8.82
N ALA A 331 -36.56 18.81 9.09
CA ALA A 331 -37.44 18.52 10.21
C ALA A 331 -38.14 17.16 10.13
N LYS A 332 -38.14 16.52 8.97
CA LYS A 332 -38.72 15.17 8.75
C LYS A 332 -37.70 14.04 8.87
N VAL A 333 -36.44 14.36 9.13
CA VAL A 333 -35.34 13.39 9.16
C VAL A 333 -35.31 12.68 10.50
N ASP A 334 -35.35 11.35 10.46
CA ASP A 334 -35.23 10.49 11.63
C ASP A 334 -33.76 10.16 11.94
N LEU A 335 -32.89 10.09 10.89
CA LEU A 335 -31.49 9.67 11.02
C LEU A 335 -30.63 10.37 9.96
N VAL A 336 -29.45 10.81 10.37
CA VAL A 336 -28.42 11.35 9.48
C VAL A 336 -27.30 10.33 9.31
N ILE A 337 -26.94 10.02 8.06
CA ILE A 337 -25.84 9.11 7.74
C ILE A 337 -24.69 9.95 7.17
N VAL A 338 -23.65 10.13 7.96
CA VAL A 338 -22.46 10.92 7.60
C VAL A 338 -21.33 9.97 7.21
N PRO A 339 -20.96 9.88 5.94
CA PRO A 339 -19.76 9.16 5.56
C PRO A 339 -18.51 9.96 5.98
N MET A 340 -17.59 9.29 6.61
CA MET A 340 -16.29 9.84 6.98
C MET A 340 -15.19 8.99 6.36
N THR A 341 -14.20 9.63 5.78
CA THR A 341 -12.97 8.96 5.34
C THR A 341 -11.90 9.12 6.38
N GLY A 342 -11.22 8.02 6.72
CA GLY A 342 -9.97 8.12 7.46
C GLY A 342 -8.98 8.96 6.65
N PRO A 343 -8.28 9.93 7.25
CA PRO A 343 -7.12 10.52 6.62
C PRO A 343 -6.12 9.38 6.39
N TYR A 344 -5.67 9.22 5.18
CA TYR A 344 -4.65 8.25 4.86
C TYR A 344 -3.40 8.99 4.35
N THR A 345 -2.27 8.37 4.53
CA THR A 345 -1.04 8.85 3.94
C THR A 345 -1.08 8.65 2.43
N ALA A 346 -0.83 9.70 1.68
CA ALA A 346 -0.36 9.49 0.34
C ALA A 346 0.99 8.73 0.40
N SER A 347 1.19 7.78 -0.48
CA SER A 347 2.45 7.04 -0.59
C SER A 347 3.62 7.92 -1.05
N THR A 348 3.33 9.13 -1.47
CA THR A 348 4.28 10.11 -1.98
C THR A 348 4.40 11.30 -1.04
N VAL A 349 5.48 12.04 -1.20
CA VAL A 349 5.69 13.33 -0.55
C VAL A 349 4.46 14.21 -0.74
N ASP A 350 4.04 14.88 0.33
CA ASP A 350 2.99 15.90 0.25
C ASP A 350 3.37 16.91 -0.83
N ALA A 351 2.41 17.31 -1.67
CA ALA A 351 2.63 18.26 -2.75
C ALA A 351 3.17 19.63 -2.27
N ASN A 352 3.03 19.91 -0.97
CA ASN A 352 3.56 21.10 -0.33
C ASN A 352 4.82 20.81 0.52
N TYR A 353 5.39 19.62 0.36
CA TYR A 353 6.63 19.31 1.04
C TYR A 353 7.75 20.19 0.51
N ASP A 354 8.43 20.83 1.42
CA ASP A 354 9.57 21.68 1.18
C ASP A 354 10.73 21.19 2.06
N GLU A 355 11.76 20.64 1.43
CA GLU A 355 12.94 20.13 2.13
C GLU A 355 13.62 21.21 2.98
N SER A 356 13.53 22.48 2.59
CA SER A 356 14.07 23.61 3.36
C SER A 356 13.29 23.85 4.66
N ASN A 357 12.10 23.29 4.80
CA ASN A 357 11.21 23.42 5.93
C ASN A 357 10.70 22.07 6.43
N ASP A 358 11.58 21.09 6.45
CA ASP A 358 11.29 19.72 6.83
C ASP A 358 10.73 19.59 8.27
N GLU A 359 11.12 20.47 9.17
CA GLU A 359 10.62 20.52 10.54
C GLU A 359 9.11 20.84 10.62
N GLU A 360 8.60 21.62 9.67
CA GLU A 360 7.20 22.02 9.65
C GLU A 360 6.31 21.09 8.84
N TYR A 361 6.73 20.72 7.66
CA TYR A 361 5.88 20.00 6.71
C TYR A 361 6.18 18.52 6.60
N GLY A 362 7.39 18.11 6.34
CA GLY A 362 7.87 16.75 6.11
C GLY A 362 6.85 15.73 5.62
N MET A 363 7.28 14.54 5.37
CA MET A 363 6.51 13.51 4.67
C MET A 363 5.50 12.74 5.53
N TYR A 364 5.37 13.08 6.81
CA TYR A 364 4.55 12.31 7.71
C TYR A 364 3.06 12.59 7.56
N THR A 365 2.29 11.55 7.31
CA THR A 365 0.84 11.56 7.29
C THR A 365 0.29 10.53 8.23
N ALA A 366 -0.69 10.91 9.04
CA ALA A 366 -1.22 10.02 10.03
C ALA A 366 -2.67 9.65 9.74
N PRO A 367 -3.05 8.38 9.82
CA PRO A 367 -4.45 8.00 9.78
C PRO A 367 -5.17 8.49 11.05
N SER A 368 -6.27 9.18 10.86
CA SER A 368 -7.16 9.62 11.94
C SER A 368 -8.60 9.70 11.46
N LEU A 369 -9.52 9.23 12.24
CA LEU A 369 -10.97 9.43 12.03
C LEU A 369 -11.46 10.73 12.67
N GLN A 370 -10.58 11.51 13.23
CA GLN A 370 -10.88 12.78 13.84
C GLN A 370 -11.31 13.78 12.78
N TYR A 371 -12.39 14.49 13.00
CA TYR A 371 -12.89 15.51 12.08
C TYR A 371 -12.41 16.93 12.41
N LYS A 372 -11.82 17.13 13.58
CA LYS A 372 -11.18 18.38 14.01
C LYS A 372 -9.66 18.22 14.07
N PRO A 373 -8.92 19.31 14.09
CA PRO A 373 -7.48 19.27 14.25
C PRO A 373 -7.04 18.40 15.42
N TYR A 374 -5.96 17.67 15.25
CA TYR A 374 -5.42 16.86 16.31
C TYR A 374 -4.89 17.75 17.44
N THR A 375 -5.48 17.63 18.61
CA THR A 375 -5.19 18.48 19.76
C THR A 375 -4.62 17.72 20.96
N ALA A 376 -4.34 16.43 20.83
CA ALA A 376 -3.83 15.64 21.95
C ALA A 376 -2.48 16.20 22.44
N ALA A 377 -2.44 16.61 23.71
CA ALA A 377 -1.20 16.89 24.37
C ALA A 377 -0.45 15.58 24.64
N GLY A 378 0.87 15.56 24.39
CA GLY A 378 1.70 14.40 24.69
C GLY A 378 1.57 13.24 23.72
N ALA A 379 1.36 13.53 22.43
CA ALA A 379 1.54 12.54 21.40
C ALA A 379 2.87 11.82 21.58
N ARG A 380 2.86 10.48 21.47
CA ARG A 380 4.08 9.69 21.65
C ARG A 380 5.09 10.02 20.56
N ASN A 381 6.34 9.99 20.91
CA ASN A 381 7.45 10.12 19.98
C ASN A 381 7.94 8.73 19.53
N PRO A 382 8.06 8.43 18.26
CA PRO A 382 7.53 9.16 17.11
C PRO A 382 6.02 8.95 17.00
N SER A 383 5.28 9.96 16.74
CA SER A 383 3.85 9.86 16.61
C SER A 383 3.26 10.92 15.71
N ILE A 384 1.97 10.77 15.45
CA ILE A 384 1.16 11.72 14.70
C ILE A 384 1.34 13.13 15.27
N GLY A 385 1.71 14.07 14.44
CA GLY A 385 1.71 15.46 14.79
C GLY A 385 2.90 15.97 15.59
N GLY A 386 4.01 15.30 15.57
CA GLY A 386 5.21 15.76 16.27
C GLY A 386 6.26 16.45 15.40
N GLU A 387 7.40 16.75 16.00
CA GLU A 387 8.56 17.36 15.37
C GLU A 387 9.46 16.29 14.74
N VAL A 388 10.16 16.63 13.68
CA VAL A 388 11.23 15.81 13.16
C VAL A 388 12.42 15.87 14.12
N LYS A 389 12.97 14.75 14.46
CA LYS A 389 14.19 14.65 15.25
C LYS A 389 15.22 13.81 14.52
N ILE A 390 16.44 14.26 14.55
CA ILE A 390 17.59 13.47 14.14
C ILE A 390 18.19 12.87 15.41
N VAL A 391 18.22 11.56 15.47
CA VAL A 391 18.89 10.82 16.54
C VAL A 391 20.24 10.37 16.02
N THR A 392 21.31 10.82 16.68
CA THR A 392 22.67 10.38 16.36
C THR A 392 23.12 9.38 17.42
N PHE A 393 23.53 8.22 16.99
CA PHE A 393 24.07 7.18 17.86
C PHE A 393 25.58 7.39 18.10
N SER A 394 26.13 6.71 19.12
CA SER A 394 27.51 6.92 19.58
C SER A 394 28.57 6.59 18.52
N ASP A 395 28.24 5.80 17.52
CA ASP A 395 29.11 5.45 16.39
C ASP A 395 29.00 6.41 15.20
N GLY A 396 28.21 7.48 15.35
CA GLY A 396 28.02 8.51 14.33
C GLY A 396 26.87 8.22 13.35
N TYR A 397 26.23 7.06 13.43
CA TYR A 397 25.04 6.79 12.66
C TYR A 397 23.92 7.75 13.04
N THR A 398 23.19 8.23 12.05
CA THR A 398 22.05 9.12 12.26
C THR A 398 20.79 8.50 11.70
N MET A 399 19.70 8.64 12.43
CA MET A 399 18.37 8.23 12.03
C MET A 399 17.41 9.40 12.21
N GLN A 400 16.61 9.67 11.21
CA GLN A 400 15.54 10.63 11.31
C GLN A 400 14.34 9.97 11.95
N THR A 401 13.96 10.42 13.14
CA THR A 401 12.70 10.03 13.76
C THR A 401 11.72 11.18 13.57
N SER A 402 10.45 10.88 13.37
CA SER A 402 9.47 11.92 13.24
C SER A 402 8.55 11.99 14.43
N SER A 403 8.49 13.16 14.98
CA SER A 403 7.45 13.57 15.86
C SER A 403 7.00 14.94 15.37
N ARG A 404 5.99 14.99 14.53
CA ARG A 404 5.54 16.23 13.90
C ARG A 404 4.32 16.78 14.56
N LYS A 405 4.23 18.10 14.62
CA LYS A 405 3.03 18.76 15.11
C LYS A 405 1.88 18.52 14.14
N GLN A 406 2.15 18.57 12.85
CA GLN A 406 1.18 18.34 11.78
C GLN A 406 1.90 18.14 10.45
N ASN A 407 1.21 17.54 9.48
CA ASN A 407 1.55 17.75 8.10
C ASN A 407 0.31 18.13 7.29
N LEU A 408 0.56 18.67 6.12
CA LEU A 408 -0.51 19.20 5.29
C LEU A 408 -1.51 18.16 4.84
N SER A 409 -1.08 16.94 4.53
CA SER A 409 -1.99 15.88 4.12
C SER A 409 -2.95 15.49 5.24
N TYR A 410 -2.46 15.39 6.47
CA TYR A 410 -3.29 15.15 7.63
C TYR A 410 -4.29 16.29 7.84
N TRP A 411 -3.81 17.53 7.80
CA TRP A 411 -4.62 18.73 7.91
C TRP A 411 -5.74 18.78 6.86
N ASN A 412 -5.38 18.58 5.61
CA ASN A 412 -6.34 18.65 4.50
C ASN A 412 -7.46 17.61 4.64
N LYS A 413 -7.14 16.41 5.09
CA LYS A 413 -8.16 15.36 5.32
C LYS A 413 -9.04 15.69 6.53
N THR A 414 -8.44 16.17 7.61
CA THR A 414 -9.20 16.59 8.79
C THR A 414 -10.10 17.78 8.47
N ALA A 415 -9.60 18.79 7.75
CA ALA A 415 -10.38 19.94 7.33
C ALA A 415 -11.55 19.55 6.39
N GLY A 416 -11.36 18.54 5.52
CA GLY A 416 -12.45 17.99 4.71
C GLY A 416 -13.56 17.36 5.55
N ASN A 417 -13.21 16.59 6.57
CA ASN A 417 -14.18 16.04 7.50
C ASN A 417 -14.87 17.15 8.32
N ASP A 418 -14.13 18.15 8.78
CA ASP A 418 -14.69 19.31 9.47
C ASP A 418 -15.72 20.05 8.60
N ALA A 419 -15.40 20.28 7.34
CA ALA A 419 -16.31 20.94 6.41
C ALA A 419 -17.60 20.16 6.22
N ASN A 420 -17.51 18.85 6.06
CA ASN A 420 -18.67 17.97 5.91
C ASN A 420 -19.55 17.96 7.16
N ILE A 421 -18.95 17.89 8.35
CA ILE A 421 -19.71 17.93 9.62
C ILE A 421 -20.30 19.30 9.89
N SER A 422 -19.52 20.38 9.70
CA SER A 422 -20.01 21.74 9.88
C SER A 422 -21.14 22.11 8.94
N HIS A 423 -21.23 21.47 7.78
CA HIS A 423 -22.38 21.60 6.89
C HIS A 423 -23.66 21.04 7.52
N LEU A 424 -23.55 19.97 8.30
CA LEU A 424 -24.67 19.33 9.00
C LEU A 424 -25.10 20.06 10.29
N GLU A 425 -24.22 20.82 10.89
CA GLU A 425 -24.50 21.58 12.12
C GLU A 425 -25.27 22.89 11.85
N LYS A 426 -25.44 23.29 10.58
CA LYS A 426 -26.21 24.48 10.15
C LYS A 426 -27.66 24.14 9.87
#